data_69e4c7dcf482eeed194bc6fdd2efa42a
#
_entry.id   69e4c7dcf482eeed194bc6fdd2efa42a
#
_cell.length_a   1.000
_cell.length_b   1.000
_cell.length_c   1.000
_cell.angle_alpha   90.00
_cell.angle_beta   90.00
_cell.angle_gamma   90.00
#
_symmetry.space_group_name_H-M   'P 1'
#
loop_
_entity.id
_entity.type
_entity.pdbx_description
1 polymer ?
#
loop_
_entity_poly.entity_id
_entity_poly.type
_entity_poly.pdbx_seq_one_letter_code
_entity_poly.pdbx_strand_id
1 'polypeptide(L)'
;MKKYHHLLVCLVLCIVTIPQRGDTNPWPDFAVPARMTGVGSGSLDSTGNVVQNTNRVLNLLDQFQSITETLYGLQTPELYRLATGFRLVLDSLVESGSPIFQGLSNAARLSSGNITTVFDGIRQSINATIALNELHQAAINGTSLLLGTAGVQNISTVLDQLVRNVANLSVTLDEIEPALVEIQQLVRPSQALVDSRYPRDGIRKLNGILLDYVNIGRSTVPQINAVVNRIRMMDGFITRLASVTGGLRSYLNSTLATVNGTIYNGVQLRLQNALRTIRTNFNGTVTSTTRKLKQFFLDDLESVQLAARNASGLLVKRLTNVTELLDEVANNTTVVMEGHETEWVMNRTIAIVTELAWRMALSVTSSVPGADSCFAKFNYEYDKIPRLIYGSLVSCGQGEARSLQSVANALVGYLGVVQAQLTSEADQYNQCLSGLVPGSADALKLQRAVCLQGAEQLSAIWGDTVVDNQLQAFEELVREEVGYSATRHYQCVQTSDQLLLTEVRSLWRAIAGCFS
;
A
#
# COMPACT_ATOMS: atom_id res chain seq x y z
N MET A 1 -22.96 20.44 19.94
CA MET A 1 -23.68 19.22 20.35
C MET A 1 -25.15 19.40 20.77
N LYS A 2 -25.71 20.60 20.92
CA LYS A 2 -27.13 20.79 21.33
C LYS A 2 -28.17 20.84 20.16
N LYS A 3 -27.74 20.94 18.91
CA LYS A 3 -28.66 20.99 17.74
C LYS A 3 -29.15 19.64 17.21
N TYR A 4 -28.47 18.54 17.55
CA TYR A 4 -28.84 17.20 17.07
C TYR A 4 -29.81 16.45 17.99
N HIS A 5 -29.95 16.89 19.25
CA HIS A 5 -30.91 16.27 20.18
C HIS A 5 -32.36 16.58 19.83
N HIS A 6 -32.66 17.75 19.30
CA HIS A 6 -34.03 18.10 18.90
C HIS A 6 -34.49 17.39 17.62
N LEU A 7 -33.57 17.08 16.70
CA LEU A 7 -33.90 16.35 15.47
C LEU A 7 -34.19 14.86 15.76
N LEU A 8 -33.44 14.24 16.70
CA LEU A 8 -33.65 12.85 17.09
C LEU A 8 -34.95 12.65 17.86
N VAL A 9 -35.32 13.61 18.73
CA VAL A 9 -36.57 13.57 19.50
C VAL A 9 -37.77 13.78 18.59
N CYS A 10 -37.69 14.64 17.56
CA CYS A 10 -38.76 14.80 16.56
C CYS A 10 -38.90 13.55 15.68
N LEU A 11 -37.78 12.87 15.33
CA LEU A 11 -37.84 11.63 14.52
C LEU A 11 -38.46 10.47 15.31
N VAL A 12 -38.14 10.36 16.60
CA VAL A 12 -38.69 9.31 17.49
C VAL A 12 -40.18 9.60 17.81
N LEU A 13 -40.58 10.86 17.97
CA LEU A 13 -41.96 11.24 18.20
C LEU A 13 -42.84 11.11 16.92
N CYS A 14 -42.27 11.31 15.72
CA CYS A 14 -42.98 11.03 14.47
C CYS A 14 -43.19 9.54 14.21
N ILE A 15 -42.31 8.66 14.73
CA ILE A 15 -42.49 7.19 14.59
C ILE A 15 -43.55 6.66 15.59
N VAL A 16 -43.74 7.32 16.72
CA VAL A 16 -44.70 6.90 17.76
C VAL A 16 -46.11 7.41 17.52
N THR A 17 -46.32 8.39 16.64
CA THR A 17 -47.63 8.98 16.35
C THR A 17 -48.21 8.59 14.98
N ILE A 18 -47.70 7.55 14.34
CA ILE A 18 -48.48 6.89 13.30
C ILE A 18 -49.59 6.17 14.05
N PRO A 19 -50.85 6.65 14.01
CA PRO A 19 -51.93 5.87 14.55
C PRO A 19 -51.91 4.55 13.79
N GLN A 20 -51.67 3.46 14.51
CA GLN A 20 -52.13 2.17 14.05
C GLN A 20 -53.63 2.33 13.88
N ARG A 21 -54.07 2.80 12.71
CA ARG A 21 -55.41 2.52 12.25
C ARG A 21 -55.43 0.98 12.25
N GLY A 22 -55.98 0.43 13.29
CA GLY A 22 -56.52 -0.88 13.23
C GLY A 22 -57.56 -0.82 12.12
N ASP A 23 -57.14 -1.13 10.90
CA ASP A 23 -58.04 -1.47 9.82
C ASP A 23 -58.72 -2.76 10.26
N THR A 24 -59.84 -2.59 10.99
CA THR A 24 -60.81 -3.66 11.28
C THR A 24 -61.56 -4.01 10.02
N ASN A 25 -61.13 -3.55 8.84
CA ASN A 25 -61.64 -4.05 7.59
C ASN A 25 -60.99 -5.43 7.37
N PRO A 26 -61.81 -6.47 7.35
CA PRO A 26 -61.34 -7.78 6.98
C PRO A 26 -60.72 -7.70 5.61
N TRP A 27 -59.46 -8.12 5.52
CA TRP A 27 -58.75 -8.17 4.25
C TRP A 27 -59.51 -9.05 3.28
N PRO A 28 -59.72 -8.61 2.00
CA PRO A 28 -60.27 -9.50 1.01
C PRO A 28 -59.43 -10.75 0.92
N ASP A 29 -60.07 -11.89 0.79
CA ASP A 29 -59.38 -13.12 0.51
C ASP A 29 -58.61 -13.02 -0.79
N PHE A 30 -57.52 -13.76 -0.93
CA PHE A 30 -56.57 -13.65 -2.03
C PHE A 30 -57.30 -13.47 -3.37
N ALA A 31 -57.07 -12.35 -4.04
CA ALA A 31 -57.66 -11.96 -5.33
C ALA A 31 -59.22 -11.90 -5.39
N VAL A 32 -59.91 -11.93 -4.27
CA VAL A 32 -61.38 -11.77 -4.24
C VAL A 32 -61.71 -10.29 -4.00
N PRO A 33 -62.52 -9.63 -4.90
CA PRO A 33 -62.83 -8.20 -4.76
C PRO A 33 -63.57 -7.91 -3.46
N ALA A 34 -63.13 -6.91 -2.69
CA ALA A 34 -63.71 -6.49 -1.40
C ALA A 34 -65.17 -5.97 -1.51
N ARG A 35 -65.73 -5.81 -2.69
CA ARG A 35 -67.08 -5.32 -2.93
C ARG A 35 -68.13 -6.40 -3.12
N MET A 36 -67.80 -7.64 -2.87
CA MET A 36 -68.80 -8.72 -2.92
C MET A 36 -69.70 -8.65 -1.71
N THR A 37 -70.93 -8.19 -1.91
CA THR A 37 -71.92 -8.03 -0.86
C THR A 37 -72.29 -9.41 -0.28
N GLY A 38 -72.11 -9.60 1.02
CA GLY A 38 -72.42 -10.83 1.72
C GLY A 38 -71.26 -11.87 1.84
N VAL A 39 -70.09 -11.53 1.38
CA VAL A 39 -68.86 -12.31 1.60
C VAL A 39 -68.24 -11.83 2.89
N GLY A 40 -68.36 -12.58 3.97
CA GLY A 40 -67.72 -12.33 5.26
C GLY A 40 -66.28 -12.81 5.22
N SER A 41 -65.38 -12.03 5.76
CA SER A 41 -63.91 -12.29 5.74
C SER A 41 -63.44 -13.39 6.67
N GLY A 42 -64.32 -14.04 7.41
CA GLY A 42 -63.90 -14.97 8.48
C GLY A 42 -63.72 -16.43 8.06
N SER A 43 -64.04 -16.81 6.83
CA SER A 43 -64.07 -18.23 6.42
C SER A 43 -63.07 -18.59 5.32
N LEU A 44 -62.39 -17.64 4.70
CA LEU A 44 -61.46 -17.88 3.62
C LEU A 44 -60.03 -17.66 4.12
N ASP A 45 -59.36 -18.77 4.28
CA ASP A 45 -58.03 -18.83 4.84
C ASP A 45 -57.04 -18.15 3.92
N SER A 46 -56.40 -17.04 4.38
CA SER A 46 -54.99 -16.84 4.14
C SER A 46 -54.49 -15.71 3.22
N THR A 47 -55.27 -14.72 2.81
CA THR A 47 -54.67 -13.49 2.20
C THR A 47 -53.64 -12.86 3.13
N GLY A 48 -53.92 -12.79 4.44
CA GLY A 48 -53.00 -12.31 5.44
C GLY A 48 -51.71 -13.10 5.48
N ASN A 49 -51.80 -14.43 5.39
CA ASN A 49 -50.62 -15.34 5.40
C ASN A 49 -49.81 -15.18 4.11
N VAL A 50 -50.42 -15.09 2.94
CA VAL A 50 -49.73 -14.87 1.68
C VAL A 50 -49.00 -13.51 1.70
N VAL A 51 -49.66 -12.44 2.10
CA VAL A 51 -49.03 -11.09 2.22
C VAL A 51 -47.88 -11.12 3.22
N GLN A 52 -48.07 -11.73 4.38
CA GLN A 52 -47.04 -11.83 5.41
C GLN A 52 -45.81 -12.59 4.91
N ASN A 53 -46.01 -13.74 4.28
CA ASN A 53 -44.89 -14.56 3.79
C ASN A 53 -44.20 -13.92 2.58
N THR A 54 -44.95 -13.26 1.70
CA THR A 54 -44.39 -12.46 0.59
C THR A 54 -43.52 -11.33 1.12
N ASN A 55 -43.98 -10.59 2.12
CA ASN A 55 -43.16 -9.52 2.76
C ASN A 55 -41.92 -10.09 3.43
N ARG A 56 -41.96 -11.29 4.02
CA ARG A 56 -40.78 -11.97 4.56
C ARG A 56 -39.76 -12.29 3.47
N VAL A 57 -40.22 -12.71 2.28
CA VAL A 57 -39.33 -12.95 1.14
C VAL A 57 -38.72 -11.66 0.66
N LEU A 58 -39.51 -10.60 0.50
CA LEU A 58 -38.99 -9.27 0.11
C LEU A 58 -37.92 -8.78 1.08
N ASN A 59 -38.13 -8.92 2.39
CA ASN A 59 -37.12 -8.58 3.40
C ASN A 59 -35.82 -9.44 3.29
N LEU A 60 -35.91 -10.68 2.79
CA LEU A 60 -34.72 -11.50 2.51
C LEU A 60 -33.97 -10.99 1.26
N LEU A 61 -34.71 -10.55 0.23
CA LEU A 61 -34.10 -9.94 -0.94
C LEU A 61 -33.40 -8.62 -0.60
N ASP A 62 -33.97 -7.79 0.28
CA ASP A 62 -33.33 -6.58 0.81
C ASP A 62 -32.04 -6.90 1.56
N GLN A 63 -31.98 -8.03 2.29
CA GLN A 63 -30.74 -8.49 2.93
C GLN A 63 -29.69 -8.89 1.89
N PHE A 64 -30.06 -9.57 0.81
CA PHE A 64 -29.13 -9.86 -0.29
C PHE A 64 -28.60 -8.59 -0.94
N GLN A 65 -29.44 -7.58 -1.15
CA GLN A 65 -29.00 -6.29 -1.67
C GLN A 65 -27.96 -5.63 -0.75
N SER A 66 -28.20 -5.59 0.56
CA SER A 66 -27.24 -5.06 1.53
C SER A 66 -25.90 -5.82 1.53
N ILE A 67 -25.93 -7.14 1.33
CA ILE A 67 -24.73 -7.96 1.17
C ILE A 67 -23.97 -7.58 -0.10
N THR A 68 -24.67 -7.38 -1.20
CA THR A 68 -24.06 -6.97 -2.47
C THR A 68 -23.39 -5.59 -2.36
N GLU A 69 -24.04 -4.63 -1.70
CA GLU A 69 -23.45 -3.30 -1.42
C GLU A 69 -22.11 -3.42 -0.68
N THR A 70 -22.02 -4.36 0.27
CA THR A 70 -20.76 -4.65 0.98
C THR A 70 -19.66 -5.15 0.04
N LEU A 71 -19.98 -5.97 -0.95
CA LEU A 71 -19.03 -6.46 -1.95
C LEU A 71 -18.61 -5.38 -2.95
N TYR A 72 -19.45 -4.39 -3.23
CA TYR A 72 -19.07 -3.21 -4.02
C TYR A 72 -18.06 -2.33 -3.29
N GLY A 73 -18.03 -2.36 -1.97
CA GLY A 73 -17.10 -1.60 -1.12
C GLY A 73 -15.68 -2.16 -1.03
N LEU A 74 -15.34 -3.27 -1.72
CA LEU A 74 -14.00 -3.86 -1.70
C LEU A 74 -12.97 -2.92 -2.33
N GLN A 75 -11.84 -2.74 -1.67
CA GLN A 75 -10.76 -1.83 -2.07
C GLN A 75 -9.67 -2.53 -2.89
N THR A 76 -9.50 -3.84 -2.69
CA THR A 76 -8.52 -4.65 -3.41
C THR A 76 -9.05 -5.04 -4.80
N PRO A 77 -8.44 -4.58 -5.92
CA PRO A 77 -8.96 -4.82 -7.27
C PRO A 77 -9.14 -6.30 -7.61
N GLU A 78 -8.21 -7.15 -7.14
CA GLU A 78 -8.23 -8.59 -7.39
C GLU A 78 -9.38 -9.28 -6.65
N LEU A 79 -9.64 -8.95 -5.37
CA LEU A 79 -10.79 -9.47 -4.64
C LEU A 79 -12.09 -8.97 -5.23
N TYR A 80 -12.16 -7.69 -5.61
CA TYR A 80 -13.32 -7.12 -6.30
C TYR A 80 -13.61 -7.88 -7.59
N ARG A 81 -12.59 -8.17 -8.41
CA ARG A 81 -12.72 -8.95 -9.65
C ARG A 81 -13.18 -10.38 -9.38
N LEU A 82 -12.59 -11.07 -8.40
CA LEU A 82 -12.97 -12.43 -8.04
C LEU A 82 -14.40 -12.51 -7.48
N ALA A 83 -14.86 -11.48 -6.78
CA ALA A 83 -16.22 -11.41 -6.25
C ALA A 83 -17.28 -11.04 -7.29
N THR A 84 -16.89 -10.66 -8.52
CA THR A 84 -17.83 -10.17 -9.56
C THR A 84 -18.93 -11.16 -9.87
N GLY A 85 -18.60 -12.46 -10.07
CA GLY A 85 -19.61 -13.48 -10.34
C GLY A 85 -20.61 -13.66 -9.18
N PHE A 86 -20.12 -13.60 -7.96
CA PHE A 86 -20.97 -13.71 -6.77
C PHE A 86 -21.91 -12.51 -6.63
N ARG A 87 -21.42 -11.28 -6.85
CA ARG A 87 -22.26 -10.07 -6.90
C ARG A 87 -23.34 -10.15 -7.95
N LEU A 88 -22.95 -10.52 -9.18
CA LEU A 88 -23.87 -10.62 -10.30
C LEU A 88 -25.05 -11.54 -9.97
N VAL A 89 -24.80 -12.67 -9.31
CA VAL A 89 -25.84 -13.60 -8.90
C VAL A 89 -26.77 -12.99 -7.85
N LEU A 90 -26.21 -12.33 -6.83
CA LEU A 90 -27.02 -11.70 -5.77
C LEU A 90 -27.87 -10.55 -6.31
N ASP A 91 -27.29 -9.66 -7.14
CA ASP A 91 -28.00 -8.56 -7.78
C ASP A 91 -29.14 -9.09 -8.65
N SER A 92 -28.85 -10.07 -9.50
CA SER A 92 -29.83 -10.67 -10.40
C SER A 92 -30.98 -11.37 -9.66
N LEU A 93 -30.68 -12.03 -8.52
CA LEU A 93 -31.72 -12.62 -7.67
C LEU A 93 -32.66 -11.55 -7.08
N VAL A 94 -32.13 -10.40 -6.69
CA VAL A 94 -32.94 -9.29 -6.18
C VAL A 94 -33.76 -8.68 -7.31
N GLU A 95 -33.14 -8.36 -8.44
CA GLU A 95 -33.81 -7.71 -9.58
C GLU A 95 -34.90 -8.57 -10.20
N SER A 96 -34.67 -9.86 -10.38
CA SER A 96 -35.64 -10.78 -10.98
C SER A 96 -36.68 -11.30 -9.97
N GLY A 97 -36.29 -11.48 -8.70
CA GLY A 97 -37.16 -11.99 -7.65
C GLY A 97 -38.14 -10.96 -7.12
N SER A 98 -37.72 -9.71 -6.92
CA SER A 98 -38.59 -8.67 -6.34
C SER A 98 -39.90 -8.47 -7.09
N PRO A 99 -39.95 -8.42 -8.43
CA PRO A 99 -41.22 -8.27 -9.17
C PRO A 99 -42.19 -9.44 -8.95
N ILE A 100 -41.69 -10.67 -8.79
CA ILE A 100 -42.52 -11.86 -8.51
C ILE A 100 -43.31 -11.66 -7.21
N PHE A 101 -42.59 -11.34 -6.12
CA PHE A 101 -43.17 -11.23 -4.80
C PHE A 101 -43.97 -9.95 -4.60
N GLN A 102 -43.56 -8.85 -5.24
CA GLN A 102 -44.41 -7.63 -5.31
C GLN A 102 -45.71 -7.89 -6.06
N GLY A 103 -45.63 -8.60 -7.19
CA GLY A 103 -46.79 -9.03 -7.95
C GLY A 103 -47.75 -9.90 -7.13
N LEU A 104 -47.24 -10.88 -6.37
CA LEU A 104 -48.04 -11.70 -5.46
C LEU A 104 -48.69 -10.88 -4.34
N SER A 105 -47.96 -9.94 -3.74
CA SER A 105 -48.51 -9.05 -2.72
C SER A 105 -49.62 -8.18 -3.27
N ASN A 106 -49.47 -7.69 -4.50
CA ASN A 106 -50.45 -6.91 -5.19
C ASN A 106 -51.71 -7.75 -5.55
N ALA A 107 -51.48 -8.96 -6.07
CA ALA A 107 -52.56 -9.93 -6.35
C ALA A 107 -53.36 -10.26 -5.11
N ALA A 108 -52.70 -10.47 -3.99
CA ALA A 108 -53.38 -10.75 -2.71
C ALA A 108 -54.27 -9.60 -2.22
N ARG A 109 -53.93 -8.35 -2.59
CA ARG A 109 -54.67 -7.15 -2.18
C ARG A 109 -55.61 -6.61 -3.27
N LEU A 110 -55.75 -7.32 -4.38
CA LEU A 110 -56.51 -6.86 -5.53
C LEU A 110 -57.99 -6.76 -5.21
N SER A 111 -58.51 -5.54 -5.12
CA SER A 111 -59.95 -5.24 -4.87
C SER A 111 -60.75 -4.99 -6.17
N SER A 112 -60.08 -4.71 -7.26
CA SER A 112 -60.66 -4.49 -8.60
C SER A 112 -59.57 -4.67 -9.66
N GLY A 113 -59.91 -5.22 -10.80
CA GLY A 113 -58.98 -5.47 -11.90
C GLY A 113 -58.97 -6.91 -12.39
N ASN A 114 -58.19 -7.20 -13.42
CA ASN A 114 -58.13 -8.52 -14.01
C ASN A 114 -56.97 -9.30 -13.39
N ILE A 115 -57.29 -10.39 -12.68
CA ILE A 115 -56.32 -11.27 -12.02
C ILE A 115 -55.37 -11.93 -13.06
N THR A 116 -55.86 -12.26 -14.26
CA THR A 116 -55.10 -12.85 -15.32
C THR A 116 -53.92 -11.96 -15.73
N THR A 117 -54.19 -10.65 -15.92
CA THR A 117 -53.10 -9.70 -16.27
C THR A 117 -52.04 -9.62 -15.19
N VAL A 118 -52.41 -9.70 -13.90
CA VAL A 118 -51.44 -9.68 -12.79
C VAL A 118 -50.65 -10.98 -12.75
N PHE A 119 -51.30 -12.14 -12.92
CA PHE A 119 -50.62 -13.44 -12.94
C PHE A 119 -49.71 -13.56 -14.15
N ASP A 120 -50.08 -13.04 -15.33
CA ASP A 120 -49.22 -13.03 -16.51
C ASP A 120 -47.92 -12.24 -16.27
N GLY A 121 -48.04 -11.08 -15.60
CA GLY A 121 -46.85 -10.32 -15.20
C GLY A 121 -45.95 -11.09 -14.22
N ILE A 122 -46.52 -11.81 -13.26
CA ILE A 122 -45.76 -12.66 -12.33
C ILE A 122 -45.08 -13.81 -13.10
N ARG A 123 -45.80 -14.51 -13.99
CA ARG A 123 -45.23 -15.59 -14.82
C ARG A 123 -44.09 -15.11 -15.71
N GLN A 124 -44.21 -13.92 -16.29
CA GLN A 124 -43.14 -13.33 -17.08
C GLN A 124 -41.88 -13.14 -16.23
N SER A 125 -42.02 -12.63 -15.00
CA SER A 125 -40.91 -12.47 -14.06
C SER A 125 -40.34 -13.81 -13.60
N ILE A 126 -41.20 -14.84 -13.38
CA ILE A 126 -40.79 -16.20 -13.07
C ILE A 126 -39.95 -16.79 -14.21
N ASN A 127 -40.43 -16.70 -15.45
CA ASN A 127 -39.72 -17.22 -16.61
C ASN A 127 -38.36 -16.52 -16.82
N ALA A 128 -38.29 -15.22 -16.59
CA ALA A 128 -37.05 -14.47 -16.61
C ALA A 128 -36.05 -14.98 -15.55
N THR A 129 -36.54 -15.24 -14.32
CA THR A 129 -35.70 -15.78 -13.23
C THR A 129 -35.19 -17.19 -13.55
N ILE A 130 -36.02 -18.05 -14.10
CA ILE A 130 -35.62 -19.41 -14.51
C ILE A 130 -34.59 -19.37 -15.63
N ALA A 131 -34.76 -18.51 -16.63
CA ALA A 131 -33.82 -18.35 -17.74
C ALA A 131 -32.42 -17.89 -17.30
N LEU A 132 -32.30 -17.19 -16.18
CA LEU A 132 -31.03 -16.73 -15.62
C LEU A 132 -30.24 -17.84 -14.88
N ASN A 133 -30.85 -19.00 -14.61
CA ASN A 133 -30.20 -20.03 -13.78
C ASN A 133 -28.87 -20.53 -14.35
N GLU A 134 -28.78 -20.78 -15.65
CA GLU A 134 -27.54 -21.23 -16.28
C GLU A 134 -26.43 -20.17 -16.16
N LEU A 135 -26.79 -18.91 -16.34
CA LEU A 135 -25.86 -17.77 -16.16
C LEU A 135 -25.38 -17.69 -14.70
N HIS A 136 -26.30 -17.85 -13.73
CA HIS A 136 -25.97 -17.87 -12.32
C HIS A 136 -25.00 -19.00 -11.97
N GLN A 137 -25.25 -20.22 -12.46
CA GLN A 137 -24.38 -21.37 -12.24
C GLN A 137 -22.99 -21.14 -12.83
N ALA A 138 -22.91 -20.60 -14.05
CA ALA A 138 -21.64 -20.25 -14.68
C ALA A 138 -20.88 -19.16 -13.90
N ALA A 139 -21.59 -18.12 -13.43
CA ALA A 139 -21.02 -17.03 -12.66
C ALA A 139 -20.46 -17.52 -11.30
N ILE A 140 -21.20 -18.36 -10.58
CA ILE A 140 -20.74 -18.95 -9.30
C ILE A 140 -19.53 -19.86 -9.51
N ASN A 141 -19.52 -20.70 -10.56
CA ASN A 141 -18.39 -21.54 -10.89
C ASN A 141 -17.11 -20.70 -11.14
N GLY A 142 -17.26 -19.53 -11.78
CA GLY A 142 -16.17 -18.58 -11.98
C GLY A 142 -15.57 -18.00 -10.69
N THR A 143 -16.26 -18.11 -9.55
CA THR A 143 -15.79 -17.64 -8.23
C THR A 143 -15.12 -18.74 -7.40
N SER A 144 -14.81 -19.88 -7.97
CA SER A 144 -14.26 -21.05 -7.28
C SER A 144 -12.95 -20.78 -6.52
N LEU A 145 -12.09 -19.89 -7.03
CA LEU A 145 -10.88 -19.45 -6.33
C LEU A 145 -11.18 -18.71 -5.03
N LEU A 146 -12.28 -17.96 -5.00
CA LEU A 146 -12.68 -17.16 -3.84
C LEU A 146 -13.49 -17.98 -2.82
N LEU A 147 -14.44 -18.79 -3.30
CA LEU A 147 -15.40 -19.50 -2.46
C LEU A 147 -14.97 -20.94 -2.11
N GLY A 148 -13.98 -21.48 -2.84
CA GLY A 148 -13.64 -22.89 -2.79
C GLY A 148 -14.73 -23.78 -3.42
N THR A 149 -14.41 -25.04 -3.67
CA THR A 149 -15.35 -26.00 -4.29
C THR A 149 -16.59 -26.25 -3.44
N ALA A 150 -16.43 -26.38 -2.13
CA ALA A 150 -17.55 -26.59 -1.20
C ALA A 150 -18.49 -25.38 -1.14
N GLY A 151 -17.93 -24.16 -1.13
CA GLY A 151 -18.71 -22.91 -1.15
C GLY A 151 -19.50 -22.75 -2.43
N VAL A 152 -18.88 -23.01 -3.59
CA VAL A 152 -19.55 -23.02 -4.89
C VAL A 152 -20.70 -24.02 -4.90
N GLN A 153 -20.45 -25.26 -4.48
CA GLN A 153 -21.47 -26.31 -4.46
C GLN A 153 -22.65 -25.97 -3.55
N ASN A 154 -22.39 -25.42 -2.38
CA ASN A 154 -23.45 -25.02 -1.44
C ASN A 154 -24.34 -23.93 -2.05
N ILE A 155 -23.75 -22.87 -2.63
CA ILE A 155 -24.49 -21.78 -3.25
C ILE A 155 -25.25 -22.26 -4.49
N SER A 156 -24.63 -23.08 -5.31
CA SER A 156 -25.25 -23.70 -6.49
C SER A 156 -26.49 -24.52 -6.12
N THR A 157 -26.39 -25.34 -5.08
CA THR A 157 -27.53 -26.12 -4.53
C THR A 157 -28.68 -25.22 -4.10
N VAL A 158 -28.37 -24.12 -3.40
CA VAL A 158 -29.40 -23.15 -2.95
C VAL A 158 -30.05 -22.46 -4.17
N LEU A 159 -29.29 -22.05 -5.17
CA LEU A 159 -29.85 -21.47 -6.40
C LEU A 159 -30.83 -22.44 -7.09
N ASP A 160 -30.46 -23.70 -7.21
CA ASP A 160 -31.33 -24.73 -7.78
C ASP A 160 -32.61 -24.95 -6.97
N GLN A 161 -32.54 -24.84 -5.64
CA GLN A 161 -33.70 -24.91 -4.77
C GLN A 161 -34.63 -23.70 -4.97
N LEU A 162 -34.07 -22.50 -5.03
CA LEU A 162 -34.84 -21.26 -5.26
C LEU A 162 -35.54 -21.31 -6.63
N VAL A 163 -34.80 -21.68 -7.68
CA VAL A 163 -35.37 -21.82 -9.04
C VAL A 163 -36.50 -22.84 -9.09
N ARG A 164 -36.33 -24.00 -8.43
CA ARG A 164 -37.41 -25.02 -8.32
C ARG A 164 -38.65 -24.47 -7.59
N ASN A 165 -38.46 -23.72 -6.51
CA ASN A 165 -39.57 -23.10 -5.81
C ASN A 165 -40.30 -22.07 -6.64
N VAL A 166 -39.57 -21.25 -7.42
CA VAL A 166 -40.16 -20.29 -8.35
C VAL A 166 -40.93 -21.00 -9.47
N ALA A 167 -40.41 -22.11 -10.01
CA ALA A 167 -41.14 -22.93 -10.99
C ALA A 167 -42.41 -23.54 -10.41
N ASN A 168 -42.37 -24.08 -9.18
CA ASN A 168 -43.55 -24.60 -8.48
C ASN A 168 -44.60 -23.53 -8.20
N LEU A 169 -44.15 -22.28 -7.98
CA LEU A 169 -45.02 -21.12 -7.86
C LEU A 169 -45.84 -20.90 -9.14
N SER A 170 -45.18 -20.95 -10.33
CA SER A 170 -45.88 -20.82 -11.62
C SER A 170 -46.97 -21.89 -11.78
N VAL A 171 -46.63 -23.13 -11.54
CA VAL A 171 -47.61 -24.25 -11.60
C VAL A 171 -48.78 -24.01 -10.66
N THR A 172 -48.52 -23.51 -9.46
CA THR A 172 -49.59 -23.25 -8.48
C THR A 172 -50.47 -22.06 -8.90
N LEU A 173 -49.91 -21.05 -9.54
CA LEU A 173 -50.68 -19.93 -10.12
C LEU A 173 -51.62 -20.47 -11.23
N ASP A 174 -51.14 -21.37 -12.08
CA ASP A 174 -51.96 -21.99 -13.13
C ASP A 174 -53.11 -22.82 -12.56
N GLU A 175 -52.89 -23.49 -11.40
CA GLU A 175 -53.94 -24.26 -10.72
C GLU A 175 -55.02 -23.39 -10.08
N ILE A 176 -54.69 -22.22 -9.55
CA ILE A 176 -55.63 -21.35 -8.83
C ILE A 176 -56.35 -20.31 -9.70
N GLU A 177 -55.73 -19.91 -10.80
CA GLU A 177 -56.25 -18.80 -11.67
C GLU A 177 -57.67 -19.05 -12.21
N PRO A 178 -58.00 -20.25 -12.79
CA PRO A 178 -59.31 -20.46 -13.37
C PRO A 178 -60.44 -20.24 -12.36
N ALA A 179 -60.27 -20.75 -11.12
CA ALA A 179 -61.22 -20.62 -10.06
C ALA A 179 -61.40 -19.14 -9.60
N LEU A 180 -60.29 -18.39 -9.54
CA LEU A 180 -60.32 -16.96 -9.19
C LEU A 180 -60.98 -16.11 -10.28
N VAL A 181 -60.69 -16.39 -11.56
CA VAL A 181 -61.36 -15.75 -12.70
C VAL A 181 -62.86 -16.02 -12.66
N GLU A 182 -63.29 -17.27 -12.40
CA GLU A 182 -64.70 -17.62 -12.29
C GLU A 182 -65.38 -16.84 -11.15
N ILE A 183 -64.73 -16.72 -10.00
CA ILE A 183 -65.24 -15.91 -8.88
C ILE A 183 -65.39 -14.42 -9.25
N GLN A 184 -64.40 -13.88 -9.96
CA GLN A 184 -64.43 -12.47 -10.40
C GLN A 184 -65.54 -12.16 -11.39
N GLN A 185 -66.01 -13.14 -12.17
CA GLN A 185 -67.06 -13.02 -13.17
C GLN A 185 -68.49 -13.18 -12.55
N LEU A 186 -68.60 -13.53 -11.26
CA LEU A 186 -69.90 -13.71 -10.63
C LEU A 186 -70.69 -12.39 -10.57
N VAL A 187 -71.87 -12.38 -11.17
CA VAL A 187 -72.76 -11.21 -11.19
C VAL A 187 -73.39 -10.91 -9.82
N ARG A 188 -73.66 -11.96 -9.04
CA ARG A 188 -74.25 -11.89 -7.69
C ARG A 188 -73.55 -12.88 -6.78
N PRO A 189 -72.36 -12.62 -6.30
CA PRO A 189 -71.66 -13.52 -5.43
C PRO A 189 -72.35 -13.64 -4.05
N SER A 190 -72.57 -14.86 -3.59
CA SER A 190 -72.91 -15.13 -2.19
C SER A 190 -71.74 -15.82 -1.50
N GLN A 191 -71.65 -15.71 -0.17
CA GLN A 191 -70.62 -16.35 0.62
C GLN A 191 -70.46 -17.83 0.29
N ALA A 192 -71.62 -18.56 0.28
CA ALA A 192 -71.62 -19.99 0.00
C ALA A 192 -71.12 -20.33 -1.40
N LEU A 193 -71.43 -19.51 -2.41
CA LEU A 193 -70.99 -19.69 -3.78
C LEU A 193 -69.49 -19.44 -3.94
N VAL A 194 -68.97 -18.37 -3.33
CA VAL A 194 -67.55 -18.08 -3.30
C VAL A 194 -66.79 -19.17 -2.54
N ASP A 195 -67.26 -19.57 -1.37
CA ASP A 195 -66.68 -20.65 -0.54
C ASP A 195 -66.59 -22.00 -1.28
N SER A 196 -67.58 -22.31 -2.13
CA SER A 196 -67.62 -23.56 -2.90
C SER A 196 -66.63 -23.57 -4.08
N ARG A 197 -66.24 -22.39 -4.59
CA ARG A 197 -65.38 -22.26 -5.78
C ARG A 197 -63.94 -21.80 -5.47
N TYR A 198 -63.74 -21.28 -4.24
CA TYR A 198 -62.45 -20.74 -3.84
C TYR A 198 -61.39 -21.85 -3.76
N PRO A 199 -60.24 -21.72 -4.43
CA PRO A 199 -59.24 -22.76 -4.56
C PRO A 199 -58.39 -22.89 -3.28
N ARG A 200 -58.99 -23.25 -2.14
CA ARG A 200 -58.36 -23.30 -0.80
C ARG A 200 -57.08 -24.10 -0.78
N ASP A 201 -57.06 -25.29 -1.40
CA ASP A 201 -55.86 -26.16 -1.39
C ASP A 201 -54.73 -25.55 -2.25
N GLY A 202 -55.06 -24.90 -3.38
CA GLY A 202 -54.09 -24.19 -4.18
C GLY A 202 -53.48 -22.99 -3.43
N ILE A 203 -54.30 -22.23 -2.69
CA ILE A 203 -53.80 -21.12 -1.85
C ILE A 203 -52.97 -21.63 -0.67
N ARG A 204 -53.30 -22.76 -0.05
CA ARG A 204 -52.44 -23.40 0.97
C ARG A 204 -51.10 -23.85 0.37
N LYS A 205 -51.13 -24.44 -0.83
CA LYS A 205 -49.94 -24.84 -1.58
C LYS A 205 -49.05 -23.61 -1.90
N LEU A 206 -49.65 -22.50 -2.39
CA LEU A 206 -48.99 -21.22 -2.62
C LEU A 206 -48.28 -20.72 -1.35
N ASN A 207 -49.01 -20.74 -0.22
CA ASN A 207 -48.46 -20.29 1.06
C ASN A 207 -47.31 -21.21 1.55
N GLY A 208 -47.42 -22.52 1.32
CA GLY A 208 -46.36 -23.50 1.59
C GLY A 208 -45.09 -23.18 0.81
N ILE A 209 -45.20 -22.90 -0.50
CA ILE A 209 -44.05 -22.52 -1.36
C ILE A 209 -43.38 -21.26 -0.86
N LEU A 210 -44.16 -20.23 -0.46
CA LEU A 210 -43.62 -19.00 0.11
C LEU A 210 -42.88 -19.24 1.42
N LEU A 211 -43.41 -20.12 2.29
CA LEU A 211 -42.74 -20.51 3.53
C LEU A 211 -41.44 -21.27 3.27
N ASP A 212 -41.43 -22.17 2.28
CA ASP A 212 -40.21 -22.88 1.88
C ASP A 212 -39.17 -21.90 1.38
N TYR A 213 -39.56 -20.90 0.58
CA TYR A 213 -38.65 -19.83 0.12
C TYR A 213 -38.06 -19.03 1.29
N VAL A 214 -38.92 -18.69 2.28
CA VAL A 214 -38.47 -18.02 3.51
C VAL A 214 -37.48 -18.88 4.30
N ASN A 215 -37.74 -20.20 4.41
CA ASN A 215 -36.89 -21.11 5.16
C ASN A 215 -35.53 -21.31 4.47
N ILE A 216 -35.51 -21.46 3.14
CA ILE A 216 -34.26 -21.50 2.36
C ILE A 216 -33.49 -20.20 2.57
N GLY A 217 -34.13 -19.05 2.43
CA GLY A 217 -33.47 -17.75 2.62
C GLY A 217 -32.89 -17.58 4.02
N ARG A 218 -33.66 -17.93 5.07
CA ARG A 218 -33.19 -17.88 6.47
C ARG A 218 -31.98 -18.74 6.76
N SER A 219 -31.86 -19.91 6.12
CA SER A 219 -30.69 -20.78 6.27
C SER A 219 -29.49 -20.28 5.47
N THR A 220 -29.72 -19.57 4.36
CA THR A 220 -28.70 -19.17 3.38
C THR A 220 -28.08 -17.83 3.72
N VAL A 221 -28.86 -16.83 4.14
CA VAL A 221 -28.38 -15.47 4.45
C VAL A 221 -27.22 -15.48 5.46
N PRO A 222 -27.28 -16.22 6.59
CA PRO A 222 -26.14 -16.28 7.51
C PRO A 222 -24.86 -16.87 6.89
N GLN A 223 -25.00 -17.88 6.01
CA GLN A 223 -23.87 -18.50 5.32
C GLN A 223 -23.22 -17.54 4.34
N ILE A 224 -24.02 -16.85 3.52
CA ILE A 224 -23.56 -15.82 2.61
C ILE A 224 -22.87 -14.68 3.37
N ASN A 225 -23.48 -14.21 4.47
CA ASN A 225 -22.89 -13.18 5.32
C ASN A 225 -21.54 -13.60 5.90
N ALA A 226 -21.39 -14.86 6.32
CA ALA A 226 -20.12 -15.39 6.82
C ALA A 226 -19.02 -15.33 5.73
N VAL A 227 -19.36 -15.73 4.50
CA VAL A 227 -18.45 -15.66 3.35
C VAL A 227 -18.05 -14.20 3.05
N VAL A 228 -19.04 -13.30 2.95
CA VAL A 228 -18.80 -11.88 2.66
C VAL A 228 -17.97 -11.21 3.75
N ASN A 229 -18.20 -11.53 5.01
CA ASN A 229 -17.40 -11.03 6.12
C ASN A 229 -15.93 -11.50 6.03
N ARG A 230 -15.67 -12.74 5.61
CA ARG A 230 -14.30 -13.21 5.35
C ARG A 230 -13.65 -12.46 4.20
N ILE A 231 -14.36 -12.28 3.09
CA ILE A 231 -13.85 -11.51 1.95
C ILE A 231 -13.48 -10.10 2.39
N ARG A 232 -14.36 -9.41 3.13
CA ARG A 232 -14.12 -8.06 3.65
C ARG A 232 -12.95 -8.01 4.63
N MET A 233 -12.83 -8.99 5.52
CA MET A 233 -11.71 -9.08 6.45
C MET A 233 -10.38 -9.23 5.70
N MET A 234 -10.35 -10.04 4.64
CA MET A 234 -9.14 -10.22 3.82
C MET A 234 -8.84 -8.99 2.97
N ASP A 235 -9.85 -8.31 2.46
CA ASP A 235 -9.68 -7.03 1.76
C ASP A 235 -9.01 -5.98 2.67
N GLY A 236 -9.51 -5.81 3.88
CA GLY A 236 -8.90 -4.93 4.87
C GLY A 236 -7.47 -5.33 5.26
N PHE A 237 -7.18 -6.63 5.33
CA PHE A 237 -5.84 -7.14 5.61
C PHE A 237 -4.85 -6.81 4.48
N ILE A 238 -5.20 -7.09 3.22
CA ILE A 238 -4.33 -6.83 2.06
C ILE A 238 -4.13 -5.33 1.88
N THR A 239 -5.19 -4.53 2.01
CA THR A 239 -5.12 -3.06 1.91
C THR A 239 -4.20 -2.47 3.00
N ARG A 240 -4.32 -2.95 4.24
CA ARG A 240 -3.42 -2.55 5.33
C ARG A 240 -1.98 -2.92 5.03
N LEU A 241 -1.71 -4.14 4.57
CA LEU A 241 -0.37 -4.59 4.22
C LEU A 241 0.24 -3.74 3.09
N ALA A 242 -0.54 -3.45 2.04
CA ALA A 242 -0.12 -2.58 0.95
C ALA A 242 0.23 -1.17 1.44
N SER A 243 -0.57 -0.61 2.35
CA SER A 243 -0.28 0.70 2.98
C SER A 243 1.00 0.67 3.79
N VAL A 244 1.20 -0.36 4.64
CA VAL A 244 2.43 -0.51 5.45
C VAL A 244 3.66 -0.65 4.56
N THR A 245 3.62 -1.53 3.57
CA THR A 245 4.77 -1.78 2.68
C THR A 245 5.08 -0.59 1.78
N GLY A 246 4.06 0.10 1.28
CA GLY A 246 4.21 1.35 0.52
C GLY A 246 4.84 2.46 1.36
N GLY A 247 4.41 2.61 2.62
CA GLY A 247 5.00 3.53 3.58
C GLY A 247 6.47 3.23 3.84
N LEU A 248 6.82 1.96 4.12
CA LEU A 248 8.20 1.53 4.35
C LEU A 248 9.11 1.78 3.15
N ARG A 249 8.63 1.54 1.93
CA ARG A 249 9.36 1.86 0.70
C ARG A 249 9.65 3.36 0.59
N SER A 250 8.64 4.20 0.82
CA SER A 250 8.81 5.66 0.79
C SER A 250 9.81 6.14 1.87
N TYR A 251 9.72 5.60 3.09
CA TYR A 251 10.66 5.92 4.16
C TYR A 251 12.08 5.45 3.85
N LEU A 252 12.26 4.29 3.22
CA LEU A 252 13.57 3.80 2.80
C LEU A 252 14.23 4.78 1.81
N ASN A 253 13.49 5.21 0.78
CA ASN A 253 14.00 6.15 -0.20
C ASN A 253 14.39 7.50 0.44
N SER A 254 13.57 8.01 1.35
CA SER A 254 13.89 9.22 2.12
C SER A 254 15.13 9.04 3.00
N THR A 255 15.27 7.87 3.63
CA THR A 255 16.44 7.56 4.48
C THR A 255 17.71 7.43 3.65
N LEU A 256 17.67 6.76 2.49
CA LEU A 256 18.81 6.65 1.58
C LEU A 256 19.25 8.03 1.06
N ALA A 257 18.29 8.90 0.72
CA ALA A 257 18.60 10.28 0.35
C ALA A 257 19.28 11.04 1.50
N THR A 258 18.84 10.84 2.75
CA THR A 258 19.47 11.43 3.95
C THR A 258 20.87 10.86 4.18
N VAL A 259 21.07 9.55 4.03
CA VAL A 259 22.38 8.88 4.14
C VAL A 259 23.33 9.46 3.09
N ASN A 260 22.91 9.54 1.83
CA ASN A 260 23.72 10.12 0.76
C ASN A 260 24.06 11.60 1.01
N GLY A 261 23.09 12.39 1.52
CA GLY A 261 23.32 13.77 1.95
C GLY A 261 24.35 13.86 3.11
N THR A 262 24.31 12.92 4.05
CA THR A 262 25.27 12.84 5.16
C THR A 262 26.68 12.49 4.65
N ILE A 263 26.80 11.57 3.71
CA ILE A 263 28.08 11.21 3.08
C ILE A 263 28.60 12.40 2.27
N TYR A 264 27.79 13.02 1.44
CA TYR A 264 28.19 14.18 0.65
C TYR A 264 28.70 15.32 1.54
N ASN A 265 27.93 15.74 2.52
CA ASN A 265 28.29 16.88 3.39
C ASN A 265 29.38 16.52 4.40
N GLY A 266 29.28 15.35 5.03
CA GLY A 266 30.17 14.93 6.13
C GLY A 266 31.51 14.37 5.65
N VAL A 267 31.60 13.89 4.41
CA VAL A 267 32.81 13.28 3.84
C VAL A 267 33.31 14.12 2.66
N GLN A 268 32.62 14.08 1.53
CA GLN A 268 33.11 14.65 0.28
C GLN A 268 33.33 16.16 0.38
N LEU A 269 32.32 16.93 0.75
CA LEU A 269 32.43 18.39 0.85
C LEU A 269 33.46 18.81 1.92
N ARG A 270 33.54 18.04 3.01
CA ARG A 270 34.50 18.30 4.09
C ARG A 270 35.95 18.09 3.63
N LEU A 271 36.25 16.98 2.93
CA LEU A 271 37.57 16.74 2.34
C LEU A 271 37.92 17.79 1.29
N GLN A 272 37.02 18.10 0.37
CA GLN A 272 37.20 19.15 -0.63
C GLN A 272 37.49 20.53 -0.01
N ASN A 273 36.76 20.87 1.07
CA ASN A 273 37.01 22.14 1.77
C ASN A 273 38.38 22.14 2.48
N ALA A 274 38.82 21.03 3.06
CA ALA A 274 40.16 20.94 3.64
C ALA A 274 41.23 21.10 2.58
N LEU A 275 41.15 20.42 1.44
CA LEU A 275 42.07 20.57 0.30
C LEU A 275 42.08 21.99 -0.24
N ARG A 276 40.92 22.62 -0.42
CA ARG A 276 40.80 24.03 -0.83
C ARG A 276 41.45 24.98 0.16
N THR A 277 41.32 24.72 1.47
CA THR A 277 41.95 25.54 2.52
C THR A 277 43.44 25.46 2.44
N ILE A 278 44.03 24.25 2.27
CA ILE A 278 45.46 24.06 2.07
C ILE A 278 45.94 24.86 0.84
N ARG A 279 45.27 24.69 -0.30
CA ARG A 279 45.58 25.44 -1.55
C ARG A 279 45.60 26.94 -1.32
N THR A 280 44.55 27.48 -0.69
CA THR A 280 44.38 28.92 -0.46
C THR A 280 45.48 29.47 0.45
N ASN A 281 45.76 28.76 1.55
CA ASN A 281 46.79 29.16 2.53
C ASN A 281 48.17 29.10 1.94
N PHE A 282 48.50 27.98 1.24
CA PHE A 282 49.82 27.83 0.60
C PHE A 282 50.04 28.89 -0.51
N ASN A 283 49.00 29.11 -1.36
CA ASN A 283 49.06 30.16 -2.38
C ASN A 283 49.28 31.56 -1.74
N GLY A 284 48.58 31.89 -0.67
CA GLY A 284 48.76 33.14 0.07
C GLY A 284 50.17 33.30 0.60
N THR A 285 50.73 32.25 1.19
CA THR A 285 52.11 32.23 1.73
C THR A 285 53.14 32.38 0.60
N VAL A 286 53.05 31.60 -0.47
CA VAL A 286 53.95 31.67 -1.64
C VAL A 286 53.90 33.04 -2.29
N THR A 287 52.70 33.60 -2.51
CA THR A 287 52.51 34.93 -3.10
C THR A 287 53.14 36.03 -2.24
N SER A 288 52.96 35.96 -0.92
CA SER A 288 53.57 36.90 0.03
C SER A 288 55.10 36.84 0.01
N THR A 289 55.63 35.60 0.07
CA THR A 289 57.10 35.36 0.04
C THR A 289 57.71 35.84 -1.27
N THR A 290 57.13 35.49 -2.40
CA THR A 290 57.56 35.92 -3.73
C THR A 290 57.52 37.45 -3.88
N ARG A 291 56.53 38.12 -3.31
CA ARG A 291 56.45 39.59 -3.30
C ARG A 291 57.61 40.20 -2.53
N LYS A 292 57.93 39.67 -1.33
CA LYS A 292 59.07 40.10 -0.53
C LYS A 292 60.39 39.86 -1.25
N LEU A 293 60.59 38.71 -1.87
CA LEU A 293 61.77 38.45 -2.71
C LEU A 293 61.96 39.49 -3.80
N LYS A 294 60.93 39.81 -4.54
CA LYS A 294 60.96 40.87 -5.57
C LYS A 294 61.23 42.24 -4.99
N GLN A 295 60.62 42.60 -3.86
CA GLN A 295 60.74 43.92 -3.26
C GLN A 295 62.12 44.18 -2.69
N PHE A 296 62.79 43.21 -2.10
CA PHE A 296 64.08 43.43 -1.41
C PHE A 296 65.30 43.22 -2.29
N PHE A 297 65.19 42.62 -3.48
CA PHE A 297 66.31 42.26 -4.33
C PHE A 297 66.23 42.86 -5.75
N LEU A 298 65.45 43.95 -5.95
CA LEU A 298 65.17 44.51 -7.27
C LEU A 298 66.44 45.18 -7.89
N ASP A 299 67.28 45.80 -7.07
CA ASP A 299 68.45 46.63 -7.52
C ASP A 299 69.77 46.05 -6.99
N ASP A 300 69.92 44.77 -6.80
CA ASP A 300 71.05 44.15 -6.13
C ASP A 300 72.09 43.55 -7.08
N LEU A 301 73.24 43.13 -6.53
CA LEU A 301 74.26 42.33 -7.21
C LEU A 301 73.67 41.13 -7.94
N GLU A 302 74.21 40.80 -9.10
CA GLU A 302 73.71 39.79 -10.01
C GLU A 302 73.51 38.43 -9.30
N SER A 303 74.42 38.03 -8.40
CA SER A 303 74.32 36.80 -7.61
C SER A 303 73.18 36.80 -6.66
N VAL A 304 72.85 37.96 -6.06
CA VAL A 304 71.73 38.12 -5.11
C VAL A 304 70.38 38.10 -5.86
N GLN A 305 70.32 38.75 -6.97
CA GLN A 305 69.17 38.74 -7.89
C GLN A 305 68.90 37.32 -8.42
N LEU A 306 69.95 36.59 -8.78
CA LEU A 306 69.85 35.22 -9.26
C LEU A 306 69.26 34.27 -8.16
N ALA A 307 69.78 34.34 -6.93
CA ALA A 307 69.28 33.58 -5.84
C ALA A 307 67.78 33.87 -5.53
N ALA A 308 67.41 35.17 -5.55
CA ALA A 308 66.02 35.58 -5.35
C ALA A 308 65.08 35.12 -6.48
N ARG A 309 65.53 35.15 -7.73
CA ARG A 309 64.78 34.70 -8.90
C ARG A 309 64.61 33.20 -8.86
N ASN A 310 65.66 32.44 -8.54
CA ASN A 310 65.59 30.98 -8.40
C ASN A 310 64.64 30.57 -7.29
N ALA A 311 64.75 31.15 -6.09
CA ALA A 311 63.85 30.93 -4.99
C ALA A 311 62.38 31.23 -5.34
N SER A 312 62.15 32.39 -6.00
CA SER A 312 60.80 32.75 -6.46
C SER A 312 60.27 31.77 -7.51
N GLY A 313 61.10 31.36 -8.48
CA GLY A 313 60.74 30.42 -9.52
C GLY A 313 60.37 29.03 -8.96
N LEU A 314 61.17 28.53 -8.01
CA LEU A 314 60.92 27.29 -7.33
C LEU A 314 59.62 27.30 -6.52
N LEU A 315 59.39 28.35 -5.72
CA LEU A 315 58.14 28.50 -4.97
C LEU A 315 56.90 28.52 -5.86
N VAL A 316 57.00 29.26 -7.01
CA VAL A 316 55.86 29.31 -7.96
C VAL A 316 55.67 27.96 -8.64
N LYS A 317 56.74 27.27 -9.05
CA LYS A 317 56.67 25.93 -9.62
C LYS A 317 56.07 24.95 -8.60
N ARG A 318 56.51 25.00 -7.34
CA ARG A 318 55.98 24.18 -6.25
C ARG A 318 54.50 24.42 -6.02
N LEU A 319 54.07 25.69 -6.01
CA LEU A 319 52.66 26.06 -5.90
C LEU A 319 51.83 25.44 -7.04
N THR A 320 52.32 25.49 -8.27
CA THR A 320 51.63 24.91 -9.43
C THR A 320 51.47 23.41 -9.27
N ASN A 321 52.55 22.69 -8.98
CA ASN A 321 52.53 21.22 -8.80
C ASN A 321 51.60 20.82 -7.67
N VAL A 322 51.70 21.44 -6.50
CA VAL A 322 50.82 21.12 -5.35
C VAL A 322 49.36 21.45 -5.66
N THR A 323 49.09 22.56 -6.39
CA THR A 323 47.73 22.93 -6.76
C THR A 323 47.10 21.92 -7.70
N GLU A 324 47.86 21.49 -8.74
CA GLU A 324 47.40 20.46 -9.68
C GLU A 324 47.07 19.13 -8.95
N LEU A 325 47.97 18.68 -8.06
CA LEU A 325 47.76 17.46 -7.27
C LEU A 325 46.59 17.58 -6.32
N LEU A 326 46.38 18.72 -5.63
CA LEU A 326 45.23 18.95 -4.76
C LEU A 326 43.91 18.96 -5.54
N ASP A 327 43.90 19.50 -6.77
CA ASP A 327 42.71 19.49 -7.64
C ASP A 327 42.42 18.08 -8.16
N GLU A 328 43.42 17.27 -8.50
CA GLU A 328 43.29 15.86 -8.87
C GLU A 328 42.71 15.07 -7.74
N VAL A 329 43.29 15.14 -6.53
CA VAL A 329 42.79 14.48 -5.33
C VAL A 329 41.36 14.91 -5.01
N ALA A 330 41.02 16.21 -5.12
CA ALA A 330 39.67 16.69 -4.87
C ALA A 330 38.64 16.13 -5.86
N ASN A 331 39.03 15.95 -7.11
CA ASN A 331 38.17 15.36 -8.15
C ASN A 331 37.96 13.84 -7.94
N ASN A 332 39.00 13.16 -7.45
CA ASN A 332 38.98 11.70 -7.25
C ASN A 332 38.31 11.26 -5.93
N THR A 333 37.95 12.19 -5.03
CA THR A 333 37.30 11.91 -3.74
C THR A 333 35.78 11.84 -3.82
N THR A 334 35.19 11.51 -4.97
CA THR A 334 33.73 11.38 -5.10
C THR A 334 33.25 10.08 -4.45
N VAL A 335 32.39 10.21 -3.45
CA VAL A 335 31.81 9.08 -2.71
C VAL A 335 30.30 9.04 -2.98
N VAL A 336 29.86 7.99 -3.66
CA VAL A 336 28.41 7.73 -3.91
C VAL A 336 28.09 6.33 -3.40
N MET A 337 27.08 6.23 -2.53
CA MET A 337 26.46 4.94 -2.19
C MET A 337 25.36 4.64 -3.20
N GLU A 338 25.51 3.57 -3.95
CA GLU A 338 24.48 3.08 -4.85
C GLU A 338 23.37 2.41 -4.03
N GLY A 339 22.16 3.00 -4.03
CA GLY A 339 20.99 2.49 -3.32
C GLY A 339 20.26 1.35 -4.02
N HIS A 340 20.67 0.98 -5.24
CA HIS A 340 19.95 0.03 -6.09
C HIS A 340 19.72 -1.35 -5.43
N GLU A 341 20.72 -1.90 -4.80
CA GLU A 341 20.60 -3.22 -4.14
C GLU A 341 19.71 -3.17 -2.91
N THR A 342 19.79 -2.09 -2.14
CA THR A 342 18.93 -1.86 -0.98
C THR A 342 17.46 -1.77 -1.40
N GLU A 343 17.17 -1.04 -2.47
CA GLU A 343 15.84 -0.94 -3.05
C GLU A 343 15.36 -2.30 -3.60
N TRP A 344 16.23 -3.06 -4.25
CA TRP A 344 15.92 -4.38 -4.75
C TRP A 344 15.50 -5.36 -3.64
N VAL A 345 16.25 -5.42 -2.52
CA VAL A 345 15.90 -6.27 -1.37
C VAL A 345 14.55 -5.86 -0.78
N MET A 346 14.28 -4.56 -0.66
CA MET A 346 12.98 -4.08 -0.16
C MET A 346 11.83 -4.45 -1.10
N ASN A 347 11.99 -4.25 -2.40
CA ASN A 347 10.98 -4.61 -3.40
C ASN A 347 10.72 -6.12 -3.41
N ARG A 348 11.77 -6.93 -3.31
CA ARG A 348 11.66 -8.38 -3.16
C ARG A 348 10.92 -8.79 -1.89
N THR A 349 11.20 -8.13 -0.76
CA THR A 349 10.50 -8.33 0.51
C THR A 349 9.00 -8.08 0.35
N ILE A 350 8.63 -6.95 -0.24
CA ILE A 350 7.23 -6.58 -0.50
C ILE A 350 6.55 -7.63 -1.39
N ALA A 351 7.20 -8.02 -2.48
CA ALA A 351 6.64 -9.00 -3.42
C ALA A 351 6.37 -10.36 -2.74
N ILE A 352 7.33 -10.90 -2.00
CA ILE A 352 7.19 -12.20 -1.33
C ILE A 352 6.12 -12.16 -0.25
N VAL A 353 6.12 -11.13 0.59
CA VAL A 353 5.16 -11.02 1.70
C VAL A 353 3.74 -10.79 1.17
N THR A 354 3.58 -10.00 0.10
CA THR A 354 2.29 -9.79 -0.56
C THR A 354 1.77 -11.08 -1.18
N GLU A 355 2.61 -11.86 -1.84
CA GLU A 355 2.21 -13.16 -2.41
C GLU A 355 1.77 -14.16 -1.33
N LEU A 356 2.50 -14.24 -0.22
CA LEU A 356 2.11 -15.09 0.90
C LEU A 356 0.80 -14.64 1.56
N ALA A 357 0.63 -13.32 1.74
CA ALA A 357 -0.60 -12.74 2.26
C ALA A 357 -1.80 -13.03 1.35
N TRP A 358 -1.59 -12.96 0.04
CA TRP A 358 -2.61 -13.27 -0.95
C TRP A 358 -3.05 -14.74 -0.88
N ARG A 359 -2.11 -15.66 -0.78
CA ARG A 359 -2.41 -17.10 -0.62
C ARG A 359 -3.18 -17.39 0.66
N MET A 360 -2.80 -16.74 1.78
CA MET A 360 -3.54 -16.85 3.04
C MET A 360 -4.96 -16.29 2.89
N ALA A 361 -5.13 -15.14 2.25
CA ALA A 361 -6.43 -14.53 2.01
C ALA A 361 -7.35 -15.47 1.21
N LEU A 362 -6.85 -16.07 0.13
CA LEU A 362 -7.62 -17.06 -0.63
C LEU A 362 -7.97 -18.31 0.18
N SER A 363 -7.08 -18.79 1.03
CA SER A 363 -7.36 -19.93 1.90
C SER A 363 -8.46 -19.63 2.92
N VAL A 364 -8.48 -18.43 3.49
CA VAL A 364 -9.52 -17.98 4.44
C VAL A 364 -10.85 -17.79 3.73
N THR A 365 -10.88 -17.12 2.58
CA THR A 365 -12.12 -16.87 1.84
C THR A 365 -12.75 -18.15 1.30
N SER A 366 -11.92 -19.09 0.82
CA SER A 366 -12.38 -20.41 0.36
C SER A 366 -12.72 -21.40 1.48
N SER A 367 -12.65 -20.95 2.74
CA SER A 367 -13.00 -21.76 3.91
C SER A 367 -12.19 -23.05 4.05
N VAL A 368 -10.90 -23.00 3.68
CA VAL A 368 -10.00 -24.15 3.93
C VAL A 368 -9.96 -24.43 5.44
N PRO A 369 -10.10 -25.69 5.87
CA PRO A 369 -10.05 -26.03 7.28
C PRO A 369 -8.81 -25.49 7.97
N GLY A 370 -8.97 -24.86 9.12
CA GLY A 370 -7.88 -24.27 9.89
C GLY A 370 -7.40 -22.88 9.41
N ALA A 371 -7.83 -22.39 8.23
CA ALA A 371 -7.34 -21.11 7.67
C ALA A 371 -7.66 -19.90 8.56
N ASP A 372 -8.87 -19.83 9.13
CA ASP A 372 -9.27 -18.72 10.02
C ASP A 372 -8.39 -18.66 11.28
N SER A 373 -8.12 -19.81 11.91
CA SER A 373 -7.27 -19.89 13.10
C SER A 373 -5.79 -19.63 12.78
N CYS A 374 -5.32 -20.09 11.63
CA CYS A 374 -3.99 -19.81 11.13
C CYS A 374 -3.80 -18.32 10.86
N PHE A 375 -4.75 -17.69 10.17
CA PHE A 375 -4.74 -16.26 9.93
C PHE A 375 -4.72 -15.46 11.24
N ALA A 376 -5.62 -15.78 12.18
CA ALA A 376 -5.67 -15.12 13.48
C ALA A 376 -4.34 -15.19 14.22
N LYS A 377 -3.61 -16.31 14.11
CA LYS A 377 -2.32 -16.52 14.75
C LYS A 377 -1.16 -15.78 14.08
N PHE A 378 -1.15 -15.72 12.75
CA PHE A 378 0.04 -15.27 12.00
C PHE A 378 -0.15 -13.96 11.22
N ASN A 379 -1.33 -13.31 11.24
CA ASN A 379 -1.57 -12.08 10.47
C ASN A 379 -0.57 -10.95 10.82
N TYR A 380 -0.06 -10.93 12.04
CA TYR A 380 0.91 -9.94 12.49
C TYR A 380 2.30 -10.14 11.87
N GLU A 381 2.70 -11.38 11.58
CA GLU A 381 4.03 -11.68 11.03
C GLU A 381 4.22 -11.10 9.62
N TYR A 382 3.13 -10.94 8.86
CA TYR A 382 3.15 -10.30 7.54
C TYR A 382 3.56 -8.82 7.61
N ASP A 383 3.17 -8.11 8.68
CA ASP A 383 3.57 -6.71 8.91
C ASP A 383 4.98 -6.63 9.52
N LYS A 384 5.37 -7.61 10.32
CA LYS A 384 6.64 -7.65 11.04
C LYS A 384 7.83 -7.85 10.10
N ILE A 385 7.74 -8.78 9.14
CA ILE A 385 8.84 -9.09 8.22
C ILE A 385 9.30 -7.85 7.43
N PRO A 386 8.43 -7.09 6.73
CA PRO A 386 8.87 -5.89 6.03
C PRO A 386 9.50 -4.83 6.93
N ARG A 387 9.02 -4.67 8.17
CA ARG A 387 9.58 -3.73 9.15
C ARG A 387 10.97 -4.15 9.61
N LEU A 388 11.17 -5.44 9.84
CA LEU A 388 12.47 -6.00 10.24
C LEU A 388 13.52 -5.77 9.14
N ILE A 389 13.17 -6.09 7.90
CA ILE A 389 14.07 -5.92 6.76
C ILE A 389 14.35 -4.44 6.50
N TYR A 390 13.33 -3.57 6.55
CA TYR A 390 13.52 -2.12 6.48
C TYR A 390 14.51 -1.63 7.54
N GLY A 391 14.34 -2.03 8.81
CA GLY A 391 15.24 -1.65 9.91
C GLY A 391 16.68 -2.11 9.66
N SER A 392 16.87 -3.33 9.14
CA SER A 392 18.19 -3.87 8.78
C SER A 392 18.83 -3.05 7.65
N LEU A 393 18.11 -2.78 6.57
CA LEU A 393 18.60 -1.98 5.44
C LEU A 393 18.98 -0.55 5.83
N VAL A 394 18.16 0.10 6.64
CA VAL A 394 18.46 1.45 7.19
C VAL A 394 19.74 1.42 8.04
N SER A 395 19.90 0.38 8.87
CA SER A 395 21.10 0.21 9.70
C SER A 395 22.36 0.02 8.86
N CYS A 396 22.28 -0.69 7.73
CA CYS A 396 23.39 -0.83 6.79
C CYS A 396 23.86 0.54 6.27
N GLY A 397 22.94 1.35 5.74
CA GLY A 397 23.27 2.66 5.19
C GLY A 397 23.80 3.64 6.24
N GLN A 398 23.13 3.72 7.40
CA GLN A 398 23.56 4.61 8.49
C GLN A 398 24.89 4.19 9.13
N GLY A 399 25.15 2.88 9.22
CA GLY A 399 26.41 2.33 9.72
C GLY A 399 27.59 2.76 8.87
N GLU A 400 27.49 2.60 7.55
CA GLU A 400 28.54 3.00 6.61
C GLU A 400 28.71 4.53 6.54
N ALA A 401 27.64 5.30 6.57
CA ALA A 401 27.75 6.77 6.60
C ALA A 401 28.56 7.26 7.82
N ARG A 402 28.33 6.66 9.01
CA ARG A 402 29.09 7.00 10.22
C ARG A 402 30.55 6.55 10.13
N SER A 403 30.82 5.37 9.57
CA SER A 403 32.16 4.85 9.35
C SER A 403 32.96 5.80 8.43
N LEU A 404 32.41 6.11 7.26
CA LEU A 404 33.01 7.05 6.32
C LEU A 404 33.23 8.45 6.93
N GLN A 405 32.31 8.95 7.72
CA GLN A 405 32.47 10.24 8.41
C GLN A 405 33.62 10.20 9.44
N SER A 406 33.80 9.07 10.15
CA SER A 406 34.91 8.88 11.08
C SER A 406 36.26 8.89 10.33
N VAL A 407 36.33 8.18 9.21
CA VAL A 407 37.51 8.16 8.34
C VAL A 407 37.80 9.55 7.79
N ALA A 408 36.78 10.26 7.29
CA ALA A 408 36.94 11.63 6.80
C ALA A 408 37.51 12.58 7.88
N ASN A 409 37.10 12.43 9.14
CA ASN A 409 37.66 13.21 10.25
C ASN A 409 39.16 12.93 10.45
N ALA A 410 39.57 11.67 10.39
CA ALA A 410 40.99 11.30 10.49
C ALA A 410 41.79 11.83 9.30
N LEU A 411 41.24 11.72 8.10
CA LEU A 411 41.86 12.23 6.87
C LEU A 411 42.02 13.77 6.86
N VAL A 412 41.03 14.51 7.36
CA VAL A 412 41.15 15.99 7.54
C VAL A 412 42.26 16.32 8.54
N GLY A 413 42.40 15.54 9.63
CA GLY A 413 43.53 15.67 10.56
C GLY A 413 44.89 15.46 9.88
N TYR A 414 45.00 14.42 9.01
CA TYR A 414 46.19 14.17 8.23
C TYR A 414 46.52 15.32 7.25
N LEU A 415 45.52 15.86 6.54
CA LEU A 415 45.66 17.02 5.70
C LEU A 415 46.17 18.25 6.46
N GLY A 416 45.81 18.38 7.75
CA GLY A 416 46.39 19.40 8.63
C GLY A 416 47.90 19.27 8.79
N VAL A 417 48.45 18.05 8.84
CA VAL A 417 49.91 17.82 8.88
C VAL A 417 50.55 18.21 7.55
N VAL A 418 49.95 17.85 6.42
CA VAL A 418 50.41 18.25 5.09
C VAL A 418 50.44 19.78 4.96
N GLN A 419 49.37 20.45 5.44
CA GLN A 419 49.35 21.93 5.45
C GLN A 419 50.47 22.52 6.30
N ALA A 420 50.75 21.98 7.47
CA ALA A 420 51.84 22.43 8.33
C ALA A 420 53.20 22.27 7.67
N GLN A 421 53.42 21.18 6.93
CA GLN A 421 54.65 20.92 6.19
C GLN A 421 54.83 21.93 5.04
N LEU A 422 53.80 22.13 4.23
CA LEU A 422 53.82 23.14 3.15
C LEU A 422 54.07 24.59 3.69
N THR A 423 53.47 24.91 4.82
CA THR A 423 53.68 26.19 5.49
C THR A 423 55.12 26.32 5.98
N SER A 424 55.65 25.26 6.61
CA SER A 424 57.06 25.22 7.09
C SER A 424 58.06 25.40 5.93
N GLU A 425 57.82 24.77 4.76
CA GLU A 425 58.62 24.94 3.57
C GLU A 425 58.67 26.41 3.12
N ALA A 426 57.53 27.06 3.00
CA ALA A 426 57.48 28.49 2.63
C ALA A 426 58.05 29.42 3.72
N ASP A 427 57.93 29.06 5.00
CA ASP A 427 58.48 29.82 6.13
C ASP A 427 60.00 29.78 6.19
N GLN A 428 60.67 28.72 5.70
CA GLN A 428 62.12 28.69 5.57
C GLN A 428 62.63 29.85 4.71
N TYR A 429 61.95 30.09 3.57
CA TYR A 429 62.27 31.25 2.74
C TYR A 429 61.97 32.58 3.46
N ASN A 430 60.85 32.69 4.19
CA ASN A 430 60.50 33.87 4.96
C ASN A 430 61.51 34.17 6.07
N GLN A 431 62.06 33.14 6.70
CA GLN A 431 63.11 33.29 7.72
C GLN A 431 64.37 33.88 7.11
N CYS A 432 64.81 33.44 5.91
CA CYS A 432 65.91 34.05 5.20
C CYS A 432 65.67 35.52 4.88
N LEU A 433 64.41 35.95 4.74
CA LEU A 433 64.04 37.34 4.49
C LEU A 433 63.84 38.16 5.79
N SER A 434 63.98 37.54 6.96
CA SER A 434 63.80 38.25 8.23
C SER A 434 64.85 39.30 8.47
N GLY A 435 64.43 40.51 8.93
CA GLY A 435 65.32 41.64 9.16
C GLY A 435 65.77 42.40 7.92
N LEU A 436 65.38 41.99 6.70
CA LEU A 436 65.57 42.76 5.51
C LEU A 436 64.56 43.93 5.42
N VAL A 437 65.04 45.13 5.16
CA VAL A 437 64.25 46.34 4.87
C VAL A 437 64.76 46.99 3.57
N PRO A 438 63.95 47.76 2.86
CA PRO A 438 64.42 48.51 1.72
C PRO A 438 65.67 49.36 2.11
N GLY A 439 66.79 49.23 1.37
CA GLY A 439 68.04 49.88 1.68
C GLY A 439 68.97 49.16 2.66
N SER A 440 68.72 47.90 3.00
CA SER A 440 69.62 47.04 3.80
C SER A 440 71.02 46.98 3.14
N ALA A 441 72.08 46.87 3.99
CA ALA A 441 73.48 46.81 3.52
C ALA A 441 73.74 45.58 2.64
N ASP A 442 74.59 45.68 1.63
CA ASP A 442 74.89 44.61 0.66
C ASP A 442 75.45 43.34 1.33
N ALA A 443 76.23 43.46 2.41
CA ALA A 443 76.72 42.29 3.19
C ALA A 443 75.59 41.51 3.78
N LEU A 444 74.49 42.10 4.31
CA LEU A 444 73.35 41.45 4.81
C LEU A 444 72.53 40.76 3.71
N LYS A 445 72.39 41.45 2.55
CA LYS A 445 71.73 40.86 1.40
C LYS A 445 72.42 39.64 0.87
N LEU A 446 73.75 39.67 0.78
CA LEU A 446 74.60 38.54 0.34
C LEU A 446 74.46 37.36 1.30
N GLN A 447 74.51 37.65 2.60
CA GLN A 447 74.27 36.57 3.63
C GLN A 447 72.91 35.93 3.49
N ARG A 448 71.86 36.74 3.18
CA ARG A 448 70.49 36.23 2.96
C ARG A 448 70.35 35.50 1.63
N ALA A 449 71.10 35.84 0.61
CA ALA A 449 71.16 35.07 -0.64
C ALA A 449 71.72 33.64 -0.42
N VAL A 450 72.78 33.50 0.40
CA VAL A 450 73.31 32.19 0.78
C VAL A 450 72.26 31.40 1.56
N CYS A 451 71.50 32.02 2.47
CA CYS A 451 70.39 31.41 3.17
C CYS A 451 69.29 30.90 2.21
N LEU A 452 68.95 31.72 1.21
CA LEU A 452 67.95 31.35 0.17
C LEU A 452 68.42 30.14 -0.66
N GLN A 453 69.71 30.06 -1.04
CA GLN A 453 70.28 28.88 -1.73
C GLN A 453 70.24 27.63 -0.85
N GLY A 454 70.45 27.75 0.45
CA GLY A 454 70.31 26.64 1.39
C GLY A 454 68.85 26.17 1.53
N ALA A 455 67.91 27.11 1.61
CA ALA A 455 66.46 26.83 1.63
C ALA A 455 66.01 26.15 0.32
N GLU A 456 66.55 26.60 -0.83
CA GLU A 456 66.33 25.96 -2.14
C GLU A 456 66.76 24.51 -2.18
N GLN A 457 67.95 24.19 -1.68
CA GLN A 457 68.46 22.82 -1.61
C GLN A 457 67.62 21.94 -0.67
N LEU A 458 67.19 22.47 0.46
CA LEU A 458 66.29 21.77 1.39
C LEU A 458 64.92 21.57 0.77
N SER A 459 64.34 22.56 0.11
CA SER A 459 63.05 22.44 -0.57
C SER A 459 63.10 21.40 -1.69
N ALA A 460 64.16 21.30 -2.46
CA ALA A 460 64.34 20.26 -3.47
C ALA A 460 64.42 18.84 -2.88
N ILE A 461 64.99 18.68 -1.69
CA ILE A 461 65.10 17.38 -1.01
C ILE A 461 63.80 16.97 -0.34
N TRP A 462 63.06 17.93 0.25
CA TRP A 462 61.85 17.64 1.04
C TRP A 462 60.56 17.86 0.28
N GLY A 463 60.49 18.83 -0.59
CA GLY A 463 59.22 19.29 -1.23
C GLY A 463 58.66 18.29 -2.22
N ASP A 464 59.49 17.88 -3.19
CA ASP A 464 59.02 17.02 -4.31
C ASP A 464 58.83 15.54 -3.93
N THR A 465 59.38 15.07 -2.78
CA THR A 465 59.27 13.65 -2.39
C THR A 465 58.34 13.41 -1.19
N VAL A 466 58.35 14.29 -0.20
CA VAL A 466 57.58 14.03 1.04
C VAL A 466 56.13 14.43 0.90
N VAL A 467 55.85 15.66 0.49
CA VAL A 467 54.47 16.18 0.43
C VAL A 467 53.69 15.56 -0.71
N ASP A 468 54.33 15.36 -1.89
CA ASP A 468 53.63 14.75 -3.04
C ASP A 468 53.33 13.29 -2.78
N ASN A 469 54.26 12.51 -2.17
CA ASN A 469 53.98 11.15 -1.74
C ASN A 469 52.91 11.07 -0.68
N GLN A 470 52.83 12.07 0.23
CA GLN A 470 51.75 12.14 1.23
C GLN A 470 50.39 12.39 0.63
N LEU A 471 50.29 13.29 -0.36
CA LEU A 471 49.03 13.55 -1.06
C LEU A 471 48.60 12.38 -1.92
N GLN A 472 49.51 11.67 -2.59
CA GLN A 472 49.22 10.46 -3.33
C GLN A 472 48.76 9.33 -2.39
N ALA A 473 49.44 9.15 -1.25
CA ALA A 473 49.01 8.16 -0.24
C ALA A 473 47.63 8.51 0.36
N PHE A 474 47.34 9.79 0.52
CA PHE A 474 46.02 10.28 0.91
C PHE A 474 44.95 9.90 -0.12
N GLU A 475 45.18 10.12 -1.41
CA GLU A 475 44.28 9.75 -2.49
C GLU A 475 44.00 8.24 -2.49
N GLU A 476 45.06 7.42 -2.38
CA GLU A 476 44.96 5.96 -2.33
C GLU A 476 44.14 5.49 -1.14
N LEU A 477 44.38 6.04 0.06
CA LEU A 477 43.59 5.75 1.26
C LEU A 477 42.11 6.09 1.10
N VAL A 478 41.81 7.25 0.50
CA VAL A 478 40.40 7.61 0.24
C VAL A 478 39.76 6.64 -0.73
N ARG A 479 40.41 6.31 -1.84
CA ARG A 479 39.91 5.38 -2.86
C ARG A 479 39.69 3.98 -2.29
N GLU A 480 40.63 3.45 -1.52
CA GLU A 480 40.51 2.14 -0.87
C GLU A 480 39.37 2.10 0.13
N GLU A 481 39.25 3.11 1.01
CA GLU A 481 38.20 3.16 2.02
C GLU A 481 36.81 3.28 1.41
N VAL A 482 36.65 4.05 0.32
CA VAL A 482 35.40 4.10 -0.45
C VAL A 482 35.06 2.71 -1.02
N GLY A 483 36.02 2.00 -1.59
CA GLY A 483 35.85 0.63 -2.08
C GLY A 483 35.47 -0.37 -0.99
N TYR A 484 36.14 -0.29 0.16
CA TYR A 484 35.81 -1.13 1.32
C TYR A 484 34.42 -0.81 1.89
N SER A 485 34.05 0.46 1.96
CA SER A 485 32.73 0.88 2.42
C SER A 485 31.62 0.35 1.51
N ALA A 486 31.78 0.44 0.19
CA ALA A 486 30.86 -0.15 -0.78
C ALA A 486 30.71 -1.67 -0.58
N THR A 487 31.85 -2.37 -0.37
CA THR A 487 31.87 -3.83 -0.12
C THR A 487 31.14 -4.19 1.19
N ARG A 488 31.41 -3.47 2.28
CA ARG A 488 30.75 -3.68 3.58
C ARG A 488 29.24 -3.41 3.48
N HIS A 489 28.85 -2.34 2.80
CA HIS A 489 27.43 -2.04 2.55
C HIS A 489 26.74 -3.17 1.80
N TYR A 490 27.31 -3.61 0.69
CA TYR A 490 26.82 -4.75 -0.09
C TYR A 490 26.63 -6.02 0.75
N GLN A 491 27.64 -6.39 1.54
CA GLN A 491 27.57 -7.57 2.42
C GLN A 491 26.46 -7.42 3.48
N CYS A 492 26.27 -6.23 4.04
CA CYS A 492 25.21 -5.94 4.99
C CYS A 492 23.83 -6.09 4.34
N VAL A 493 23.63 -5.56 3.13
CA VAL A 493 22.40 -5.71 2.35
C VAL A 493 22.12 -7.17 2.00
N GLN A 494 23.15 -7.93 1.61
CA GLN A 494 23.01 -9.38 1.38
C GLN A 494 22.62 -10.15 2.65
N THR A 495 23.17 -9.76 3.81
CA THR A 495 22.77 -10.34 5.10
C THR A 495 21.29 -10.06 5.39
N SER A 496 20.79 -8.87 5.04
CA SER A 496 19.35 -8.53 5.15
C SER A 496 18.49 -9.41 4.23
N ASP A 497 18.94 -9.74 3.02
CA ASP A 497 18.25 -10.67 2.12
C ASP A 497 18.23 -12.11 2.68
N GLN A 498 19.31 -12.57 3.29
CA GLN A 498 19.34 -13.88 3.98
C GLN A 498 18.40 -13.90 5.19
N LEU A 499 18.32 -12.82 5.94
CA LEU A 499 17.37 -12.66 7.03
C LEU A 499 15.91 -12.75 6.51
N LEU A 500 15.59 -12.06 5.41
CA LEU A 500 14.29 -12.17 4.73
C LEU A 500 13.95 -13.64 4.41
N LEU A 501 14.87 -14.36 3.77
CA LEU A 501 14.63 -15.76 3.40
C LEU A 501 14.42 -16.65 4.63
N THR A 502 15.09 -16.36 5.74
CA THR A 502 14.95 -17.10 6.99
C THR A 502 13.59 -16.86 7.62
N GLU A 503 13.17 -15.60 7.75
CA GLU A 503 11.87 -15.23 8.31
C GLU A 503 10.71 -15.74 7.46
N VAL A 504 10.81 -15.61 6.14
CA VAL A 504 9.80 -16.14 5.20
C VAL A 504 9.69 -17.66 5.31
N ARG A 505 10.80 -18.39 5.40
CA ARG A 505 10.77 -19.86 5.58
C ARG A 505 10.17 -20.25 6.93
N SER A 506 10.46 -19.49 7.98
CA SER A 506 9.88 -19.69 9.30
C SER A 506 8.36 -19.50 9.27
N LEU A 507 7.90 -18.38 8.69
CA LEU A 507 6.48 -18.10 8.52
C LEU A 507 5.79 -19.18 7.67
N TRP A 508 6.39 -19.59 6.56
CA TRP A 508 5.87 -20.63 5.68
C TRP A 508 5.70 -21.97 6.40
N ARG A 509 6.72 -22.40 7.17
CA ARG A 509 6.62 -23.64 7.97
C ARG A 509 5.54 -23.55 9.03
N ALA A 510 5.42 -22.42 9.71
CA ALA A 510 4.41 -22.19 10.72
C ALA A 510 3.00 -22.22 10.11
N ILE A 511 2.80 -21.64 8.93
CA ILE A 511 1.55 -21.68 8.18
C ILE A 511 1.25 -23.12 7.71
N ALA A 512 2.23 -23.81 7.13
CA ALA A 512 2.07 -25.19 6.70
C ALA A 512 1.60 -26.12 7.85
N GLY A 513 2.09 -25.89 9.07
CA GLY A 513 1.66 -26.60 10.27
C GLY A 513 0.21 -26.30 10.72
N CYS A 514 -0.44 -25.27 10.18
CA CYS A 514 -1.86 -25.01 10.44
C CYS A 514 -2.79 -25.91 9.60
N PHE A 515 -2.28 -26.39 8.47
CA PHE A 515 -3.06 -27.16 7.49
C PHE A 515 -2.74 -28.68 7.56
N SER A 516 -1.80 -29.06 8.42
CA SER A 516 -1.51 -30.47 8.76
C SER A 516 -2.38 -30.98 9.91
#